data_5067d090b4468819b96590d47b2627c0
#
_entry.id   5067d090b4468819b96590d47b2627c0
#
_cell.length_a   1.000
_cell.length_b   1.000
_cell.length_c   1.000
_cell.angle_alpha   90.00
_cell.angle_beta   90.00
_cell.angle_gamma   90.00
#
_symmetry.space_group_name_H-M   'P 1'
#
loop_
_entity.id
_entity.type
_entity.pdbx_description
1 polymer ?
#
loop_
_entity_poly.entity_id
_entity_poly.type
_entity_poly.pdbx_seq_one_letter_code
_entity_poly.pdbx_strand_id
1 'polypeptide(L)'
;MARLVVVALALSLALAGTATGAGSQPRKLVTYVHSGGFTGDSDSLTVFRSGQADSSNGQFGLTTRRRLSLQRALLAARFATLRSSYVPTDPVSDGYVDRVSYAGRTVSVAEGANPPARLQRVLALLADILARER
;
A
#
# COMPACT_ATOMS: atom_id res chain seq x y z
N MET A 1 -80.76 5.79 14.38
CA MET A 1 -79.58 6.66 14.18
C MET A 1 -78.31 5.81 14.36
N ALA A 2 -77.75 5.36 13.27
CA ALA A 2 -76.57 4.53 13.29
C ALA A 2 -75.32 5.40 13.11
N ARG A 3 -74.39 5.38 14.08
CA ARG A 3 -73.10 6.04 13.99
C ARG A 3 -72.10 5.03 13.46
N LEU A 4 -71.65 5.30 12.24
CA LEU A 4 -70.59 4.55 11.58
C LEU A 4 -69.27 5.02 12.20
N VAL A 5 -68.52 4.08 12.86
CA VAL A 5 -67.16 4.32 13.32
C VAL A 5 -66.24 3.75 12.25
N VAL A 6 -65.55 4.63 11.54
CA VAL A 6 -64.54 4.26 10.60
C VAL A 6 -63.22 4.13 11.37
N VAL A 7 -62.75 2.90 11.53
CA VAL A 7 -61.42 2.61 12.06
C VAL A 7 -60.43 2.67 10.90
N ALA A 8 -59.62 3.73 10.88
CA ALA A 8 -58.51 3.84 9.94
C ALA A 8 -57.34 3.01 10.45
N LEU A 9 -57.06 1.91 9.75
CA LEU A 9 -55.91 1.05 10.00
C LEU A 9 -54.66 1.68 9.31
N ALA A 10 -53.81 2.36 10.09
CA ALA A 10 -52.57 2.88 9.59
C ALA A 10 -51.55 1.73 9.45
N LEU A 11 -51.27 1.33 8.21
CA LEU A 11 -50.25 0.34 7.87
C LEU A 11 -48.90 1.05 7.87
N SER A 12 -48.13 0.95 8.97
CA SER A 12 -46.78 1.46 9.07
C SER A 12 -45.84 0.50 8.34
N LEU A 13 -45.42 0.84 7.11
CA LEU A 13 -44.38 0.15 6.37
C LEU A 13 -43.01 0.53 7.00
N ALA A 14 -42.47 -0.33 7.84
CA ALA A 14 -41.10 -0.20 8.30
C ALA A 14 -40.14 -0.58 7.13
N LEU A 15 -39.55 0.42 6.46
CA LEU A 15 -38.42 0.21 5.58
C LEU A 15 -37.24 -0.20 6.46
N ALA A 16 -36.99 -1.50 6.51
CA ALA A 16 -35.69 -2.02 7.00
C ALA A 16 -34.61 -1.60 5.99
N GLY A 17 -33.98 -0.47 6.25
CA GLY A 17 -32.79 -0.06 5.53
C GLY A 17 -31.68 -1.09 5.80
N THR A 18 -31.39 -1.94 4.81
CA THR A 18 -30.17 -2.74 4.79
C THR A 18 -29.01 -1.77 4.68
N ALA A 19 -28.37 -1.47 5.82
CA ALA A 19 -27.07 -0.82 5.83
C ALA A 19 -26.10 -1.80 5.16
N THR A 20 -25.88 -1.62 3.86
CA THR A 20 -24.73 -2.20 3.18
C THR A 20 -23.50 -1.60 3.82
N GLY A 21 -22.88 -2.38 4.73
CA GLY A 21 -21.60 -2.01 5.33
C GLY A 21 -20.61 -1.80 4.21
N ALA A 22 -20.28 -0.54 3.91
CA ALA A 22 -19.15 -0.20 3.07
C ALA A 22 -17.93 -0.77 3.79
N GLY A 23 -17.44 -1.96 3.34
CA GLY A 23 -16.25 -2.58 3.85
C GLY A 23 -15.13 -1.56 3.75
N SER A 24 -14.58 -1.16 4.90
CA SER A 24 -13.45 -0.23 4.94
C SER A 24 -12.33 -0.80 4.09
N GLN A 25 -12.00 -0.13 3.00
CA GLN A 25 -10.87 -0.52 2.15
C GLN A 25 -9.62 -0.64 3.02
N PRO A 26 -8.84 -1.72 2.91
CA PRO A 26 -7.65 -1.90 3.71
C PRO A 26 -6.69 -0.72 3.47
N ARG A 27 -6.25 -0.08 4.55
CA ARG A 27 -5.37 1.10 4.46
C ARG A 27 -3.97 0.66 4.08
N LYS A 28 -3.49 1.12 2.94
CA LYS A 28 -2.11 0.90 2.50
C LYS A 28 -1.14 1.59 3.47
N LEU A 29 -0.08 0.88 3.81
CA LEU A 29 1.06 1.43 4.54
C LEU A 29 2.10 1.94 3.54
N VAL A 30 2.55 1.09 2.64
CA VAL A 30 3.57 1.38 1.63
C VAL A 30 3.33 0.56 0.38
N THR A 31 3.67 1.13 -0.77
CA THR A 31 3.74 0.41 -2.05
C THR A 31 5.16 0.47 -2.58
N TYR A 32 5.68 -0.65 -3.04
CA TYR A 32 7.00 -0.79 -3.62
C TYR A 32 6.88 -1.44 -4.99
N VAL A 33 7.60 -0.91 -5.98
CA VAL A 33 7.70 -1.46 -7.32
C VAL A 33 9.16 -1.51 -7.72
N HIS A 34 9.62 -2.70 -8.07
CA HIS A 34 10.94 -2.93 -8.67
C HIS A 34 10.74 -3.26 -10.14
N SER A 35 11.21 -2.40 -11.03
CA SER A 35 10.95 -2.55 -12.47
C SER A 35 12.16 -2.20 -13.30
N GLY A 36 12.28 -2.80 -14.47
CA GLY A 36 13.36 -2.57 -15.42
C GLY A 36 14.07 -3.84 -15.82
N GLY A 37 15.36 -3.73 -16.14
CA GLY A 37 16.13 -4.80 -16.71
C GLY A 37 15.83 -5.00 -18.20
N PHE A 38 16.62 -5.80 -18.87
CA PHE A 38 16.53 -6.06 -20.32
C PHE A 38 15.16 -6.64 -20.72
N THR A 39 14.52 -7.41 -19.86
CA THR A 39 13.20 -8.02 -20.09
C THR A 39 12.03 -7.11 -19.73
N GLY A 40 12.30 -5.97 -19.08
CA GLY A 40 11.25 -5.05 -18.62
C GLY A 40 10.37 -5.64 -17.51
N ASP A 41 10.92 -6.53 -16.70
CA ASP A 41 10.20 -7.18 -15.60
C ASP A 41 9.76 -6.16 -14.55
N SER A 42 8.64 -6.44 -13.92
CA SER A 42 8.09 -5.59 -12.85
C SER A 42 7.54 -6.45 -11.73
N ASP A 43 8.14 -6.33 -10.56
CA ASP A 43 7.65 -6.90 -9.32
C ASP A 43 7.05 -5.80 -8.44
N SER A 44 5.94 -6.10 -7.81
CA SER A 44 5.26 -5.14 -6.94
C SER A 44 4.96 -5.75 -5.58
N LEU A 45 4.92 -4.88 -4.57
CA LEU A 45 4.57 -5.21 -3.19
C LEU A 45 3.75 -4.07 -2.60
N THR A 46 2.56 -4.37 -2.11
CA THR A 46 1.77 -3.45 -1.30
C THR A 46 1.63 -4.03 0.10
N VAL A 47 2.07 -3.30 1.10
CA VAL A 47 1.90 -3.68 2.51
C VAL A 47 0.79 -2.81 3.09
N PHE A 48 -0.16 -3.44 3.77
CA PHE A 48 -1.25 -2.78 4.46
C PHE A 48 -0.94 -2.57 5.94
N ARG A 49 -1.60 -1.62 6.57
CA ARG A 49 -1.43 -1.34 8.01
C ARG A 49 -1.80 -2.52 8.90
N SER A 50 -2.67 -3.40 8.43
CA SER A 50 -3.03 -4.66 9.09
C SER A 50 -1.88 -5.66 9.20
N GLY A 51 -0.86 -5.54 8.34
CA GLY A 51 0.20 -6.52 8.17
C GLY A 51 -0.02 -7.48 7.01
N GLN A 52 -1.18 -7.43 6.35
CA GLN A 52 -1.39 -8.11 5.09
C GLN A 52 -0.55 -7.46 4.00
N ALA A 53 -0.12 -8.25 3.04
CA ALA A 53 0.64 -7.80 1.89
C ALA A 53 0.17 -8.49 0.61
N ASP A 54 0.15 -7.71 -0.47
CA ASP A 54 -0.10 -8.15 -1.83
C ASP A 54 1.19 -7.98 -2.63
N SER A 55 1.63 -9.03 -3.29
CA SER A 55 2.75 -8.97 -4.23
C SER A 55 2.35 -9.48 -5.61
N SER A 56 3.22 -9.27 -6.60
CA SER A 56 3.06 -9.89 -7.92
C SER A 56 2.95 -11.42 -7.88
N ASN A 57 3.40 -12.07 -6.79
CA ASN A 57 3.38 -13.51 -6.62
C ASN A 57 2.23 -14.01 -5.72
N GLY A 58 1.43 -13.12 -5.15
CA GLY A 58 0.28 -13.47 -4.32
C GLY A 58 0.17 -12.68 -3.03
N GLN A 59 -0.75 -13.10 -2.18
CA GLN A 59 -1.06 -12.47 -0.89
C GLN A 59 -0.43 -13.25 0.26
N PHE A 60 0.06 -12.53 1.27
CA PHE A 60 0.65 -13.13 2.47
C PHE A 60 0.55 -12.17 3.67
N GLY A 61 0.84 -12.70 4.86
CA GLY A 61 0.87 -11.92 6.09
C GLY A 61 2.30 -11.68 6.57
N LEU A 62 2.62 -10.44 6.93
CA LEU A 62 3.86 -10.12 7.62
C LEU A 62 3.77 -10.47 9.10
N THR A 63 4.86 -11.01 9.65
CA THR A 63 4.98 -11.13 11.10
C THR A 63 4.94 -9.74 11.74
N THR A 64 4.45 -9.66 12.98
CA THR A 64 4.40 -8.40 13.73
C THR A 64 5.78 -7.74 13.81
N ARG A 65 6.83 -8.53 14.01
CA ARG A 65 8.21 -8.04 14.06
C ARG A 65 8.63 -7.36 12.77
N ARG A 66 8.36 -7.98 11.61
CA ARG A 66 8.70 -7.41 10.30
C ARG A 66 7.90 -6.17 10.00
N ARG A 67 6.61 -6.19 10.27
CA ARG A 67 5.74 -5.03 10.11
C ARG A 67 6.24 -3.83 10.92
N LEU A 68 6.57 -4.03 12.19
CA LEU A 68 7.11 -2.97 13.05
C LEU A 68 8.48 -2.46 12.58
N SER A 69 9.37 -3.36 12.14
CA SER A 69 10.67 -2.96 11.57
C SER A 69 10.50 -2.09 10.33
N LEU A 70 9.59 -2.47 9.43
CA LEU A 70 9.27 -1.69 8.24
C LEU A 70 8.67 -0.33 8.60
N GLN A 71 7.72 -0.26 9.51
CA GLN A 71 7.12 0.98 9.96
C GLN A 71 8.17 1.94 10.55
N ARG A 72 9.08 1.44 11.40
CA ARG A 72 10.16 2.24 11.99
C ARG A 72 11.12 2.77 10.92
N ALA A 73 11.48 1.96 9.93
CA ALA A 73 12.35 2.37 8.84
C ALA A 73 11.68 3.44 7.96
N LEU A 74 10.39 3.30 7.66
CA LEU A 74 9.61 4.29 6.91
C LEU A 74 9.54 5.63 7.64
N LEU A 75 9.29 5.64 8.94
CA LEU A 75 9.28 6.85 9.74
C LEU A 75 10.67 7.50 9.81
N ALA A 76 11.72 6.70 10.03
CA ALA A 76 13.10 7.19 10.10
C ALA A 76 13.60 7.74 8.76
N ALA A 77 13.06 7.28 7.64
CA ALA A 77 13.43 7.74 6.30
C ALA A 77 13.01 9.18 6.00
N ARG A 78 12.05 9.74 6.73
CA ARG A 78 11.56 11.11 6.57
C ARG A 78 11.22 11.44 5.11
N PHE A 79 10.25 10.74 4.55
CA PHE A 79 9.87 10.84 3.13
C PHE A 79 9.60 12.27 2.66
N ALA A 80 9.07 13.13 3.54
CA ALA A 80 8.84 14.55 3.21
C ALA A 80 10.12 15.32 2.85
N THR A 81 11.28 14.86 3.31
CA THR A 81 12.60 15.49 3.09
C THR A 81 13.39 14.83 1.96
N LEU A 82 12.89 13.75 1.38
CA LEU A 82 13.56 13.04 0.30
C LEU A 82 13.30 13.75 -1.05
N ARG A 83 14.25 13.59 -1.96
CA ARG A 83 14.01 13.95 -3.36
C ARG A 83 13.00 12.97 -3.97
N SER A 84 12.28 13.40 -4.98
CA SER A 84 11.36 12.52 -5.72
C SER A 84 12.08 11.50 -6.60
N SER A 85 13.35 11.76 -6.95
CA SER A 85 14.16 10.89 -7.80
C SER A 85 15.64 10.95 -7.43
N TYR A 86 16.28 9.77 -7.44
CA TYR A 86 17.72 9.59 -7.30
C TYR A 86 18.23 8.85 -8.54
N VAL A 87 19.14 9.48 -9.28
CA VAL A 87 19.72 8.96 -10.55
C VAL A 87 21.23 8.94 -10.40
N PRO A 88 21.94 7.93 -10.89
CA PRO A 88 23.41 7.93 -10.89
C PRO A 88 23.95 8.93 -11.92
N THR A 89 25.22 9.30 -11.78
CA THR A 89 25.94 10.17 -12.74
C THR A 89 26.02 9.51 -14.11
N ASP A 90 26.28 8.20 -14.13
CA ASP A 90 26.30 7.38 -15.34
C ASP A 90 25.14 6.37 -15.28
N PRO A 91 23.99 6.68 -15.92
CA PRO A 91 22.84 5.80 -15.91
C PRO A 91 23.13 4.46 -16.58
N VAL A 92 22.70 3.37 -15.93
CA VAL A 92 22.78 2.03 -16.51
C VAL A 92 21.69 1.88 -17.57
N SER A 93 22.09 1.53 -18.81
CA SER A 93 21.12 1.18 -19.86
C SER A 93 20.33 -0.05 -19.41
N ASP A 94 19.00 0.01 -19.55
CA ASP A 94 18.11 -1.05 -19.10
C ASP A 94 18.25 -1.40 -17.61
N GLY A 95 18.70 -0.44 -16.79
CA GLY A 95 18.83 -0.59 -15.34
C GLY A 95 17.47 -0.69 -14.64
N TYR A 96 17.50 -1.20 -13.42
CA TYR A 96 16.31 -1.28 -12.56
C TYR A 96 16.01 0.06 -11.92
N VAL A 97 14.73 0.26 -11.65
CA VAL A 97 14.22 1.42 -10.89
C VAL A 97 13.33 0.91 -9.76
N ASP A 98 13.68 1.31 -8.57
CA ASP A 98 12.86 1.12 -7.38
C ASP A 98 11.95 2.33 -7.15
N ARG A 99 10.67 2.10 -6.96
CA ARG A 99 9.70 3.14 -6.58
C ARG A 99 9.04 2.79 -5.26
N VAL A 100 9.06 3.72 -4.33
CA VAL A 100 8.42 3.58 -3.03
C VAL A 100 7.42 4.70 -2.83
N SER A 101 6.18 4.33 -2.55
CA SER A 101 5.11 5.27 -2.22
C SER A 101 4.72 5.11 -0.76
N TYR A 102 4.90 6.16 0.03
CA TYR A 102 4.59 6.21 1.45
C TYR A 102 4.09 7.60 1.85
N ALA A 103 3.04 7.65 2.66
CA ALA A 103 2.46 8.90 3.16
C ALA A 103 2.14 9.93 2.06
N GLY A 104 1.61 9.47 0.93
CA GLY A 104 1.24 10.32 -0.20
C GLY A 104 2.42 10.80 -1.06
N ARG A 105 3.64 10.33 -0.81
CA ARG A 105 4.83 10.69 -1.57
C ARG A 105 5.45 9.47 -2.23
N THR A 106 5.83 9.64 -3.51
CA THR A 106 6.55 8.61 -4.27
C THR A 106 7.99 9.05 -4.51
N VAL A 107 8.93 8.15 -4.23
CA VAL A 107 10.36 8.33 -4.46
C VAL A 107 10.84 7.23 -5.40
N SER A 108 11.58 7.62 -6.44
CA SER A 108 12.20 6.71 -7.41
C SER A 108 13.71 6.68 -7.21
N VAL A 109 14.29 5.48 -7.27
CA VAL A 109 15.74 5.27 -7.15
C VAL A 109 16.18 4.40 -8.32
N ALA A 110 17.00 4.95 -9.22
CA ALA A 110 17.57 4.21 -10.33
C ALA A 110 18.78 3.37 -9.89
N GLU A 111 19.01 2.27 -10.57
CA GLU A 111 20.17 1.42 -10.34
C GLU A 111 21.48 2.22 -10.41
N GLY A 112 22.39 1.98 -9.48
CA GLY A 112 23.64 2.73 -9.35
C GLY A 112 23.52 4.10 -8.68
N ALA A 113 22.32 4.58 -8.35
CA ALA A 113 22.13 5.80 -7.58
C ALA A 113 22.59 5.60 -6.12
N ASN A 114 22.90 6.71 -5.46
CA ASN A 114 23.31 6.71 -4.06
C ASN A 114 22.31 7.53 -3.21
N PRO A 115 21.12 6.99 -2.89
CA PRO A 115 20.16 7.64 -2.04
C PRO A 115 20.64 7.67 -0.58
N PRO A 116 20.06 8.50 0.29
CA PRO A 116 20.41 8.54 1.71
C PRO A 116 20.28 7.16 2.37
N ALA A 117 21.18 6.83 3.32
CA ALA A 117 21.22 5.54 4.00
C ALA A 117 19.87 5.14 4.62
N ARG A 118 19.10 6.11 5.11
CA ARG A 118 17.75 5.89 5.67
C ARG A 118 16.76 5.37 4.62
N LEU A 119 16.87 5.81 3.35
CA LEU A 119 16.05 5.30 2.26
C LEU A 119 16.57 3.95 1.78
N GLN A 120 17.89 3.76 1.70
CA GLN A 120 18.49 2.44 1.36
C GLN A 120 18.00 1.35 2.30
N ARG A 121 17.87 1.65 3.59
CA ARG A 121 17.33 0.69 4.57
C ARG A 121 15.88 0.29 4.29
N VAL A 122 15.05 1.24 3.89
CA VAL A 122 13.64 0.95 3.48
C VAL A 122 13.62 0.05 2.25
N LEU A 123 14.42 0.39 1.23
CA LEU A 123 14.51 -0.41 -0.01
C LEU A 123 14.98 -1.84 0.28
N ALA A 124 16.00 -2.00 1.12
CA ALA A 124 16.51 -3.32 1.50
C ALA A 124 15.45 -4.17 2.21
N LEU A 125 14.66 -3.58 3.13
CA LEU A 125 13.59 -4.29 3.82
C LEU A 125 12.46 -4.70 2.88
N LEU A 126 12.06 -3.81 1.96
CA LEU A 126 11.01 -4.11 0.98
C LEU A 126 11.46 -5.18 -0.02
N ALA A 127 12.69 -5.10 -0.49
CA ALA A 127 13.29 -6.11 -1.37
C ALA A 127 13.40 -7.49 -0.68
N ASP A 128 13.80 -7.53 0.60
CA ASP A 128 13.86 -8.79 1.38
C ASP A 128 12.47 -9.39 1.57
N ILE A 129 11.45 -8.58 1.83
CA ILE A 129 10.08 -9.06 1.94
C ILE A 129 9.62 -9.66 0.61
N LEU A 130 9.82 -8.96 -0.49
CA LEU A 130 9.43 -9.40 -1.83
C LEU A 130 10.16 -10.69 -2.26
N ALA A 131 11.45 -10.80 -1.95
CA ALA A 131 12.26 -11.95 -2.35
C ALA A 131 11.90 -13.25 -1.62
N ARG A 132 11.39 -13.17 -0.40
CA ARG A 132 11.00 -14.36 0.40
C ARG A 132 9.69 -15.00 -0.03
N GLU A 133 8.90 -14.27 -0.79
CA GLU A 133 7.57 -14.70 -1.28
C GLU A 133 7.60 -15.13 -2.75
N ARG A 134 8.79 -15.32 -3.31
CA ARG A 134 9.01 -15.86 -4.67
C ARG A 134 9.00 -17.37 -4.69
#